data_7cfef88a08f2606722dae00dd4428b33
#
_entry.id   7cfef88a08f2606722dae00dd4428b33
#
_cell.length_a   1.000
_cell.length_b   1.000
_cell.length_c   1.000
_cell.angle_alpha   90.00
_cell.angle_beta   90.00
_cell.angle_gamma   90.00
#
_symmetry.space_group_name_H-M   'P 1'
#
loop_
_entity.id
_entity.type
_entity.pdbx_description
1 polymer ?
#
loop_
_entity_poly.entity_id
_entity_poly.type
_entity_poly.pdbx_seq_one_letter_code
_entity_poly.pdbx_strand_id
1 'polypeptide(L)'
;MTQGLDSWVKTLLALRLLSANPTGLKGLVIRARSGPIRDRLIEIIQNAAPALYKIYPIMSDEQLFGGLDLVQTLQQQKLVYAQGLLARSAWAQLCMAERCDGALAAKLGQALDDGVIAPLIVFDEGTDEETAPQALKDRVGFWVDLEDVSLADLEVVKFEPAPKEPLA
;
A
#
# COMPACT_ATOMS: atom_id res chain seq x y z
N MET A 1 -9.99 27.64 -1.11
CA MET A 1 -9.77 26.22 -1.47
C MET A 1 -10.78 25.38 -0.69
N THR A 2 -11.45 24.44 -1.34
CA THR A 2 -12.37 23.54 -0.65
C THR A 2 -11.59 22.51 0.17
N GLN A 3 -12.19 21.96 1.21
CA GLN A 3 -11.58 20.90 2.02
C GLN A 3 -11.23 19.67 1.17
N GLY A 4 -12.09 19.31 0.23
CA GLY A 4 -11.84 18.21 -0.70
C GLY A 4 -10.61 18.44 -1.59
N LEU A 5 -10.46 19.64 -2.16
CA LEU A 5 -9.29 20.00 -2.96
C LEU A 5 -8.00 19.96 -2.13
N ASP A 6 -8.05 20.44 -0.87
CA ASP A 6 -6.90 20.38 0.03
C ASP A 6 -6.49 18.93 0.34
N SER A 7 -7.45 18.05 0.62
CA SER A 7 -7.21 16.61 0.82
C SER A 7 -6.62 15.95 -0.43
N TRP A 8 -7.09 16.30 -1.62
CA TRP A 8 -6.56 15.79 -2.88
C TRP A 8 -5.11 16.22 -3.10
N VAL A 9 -4.81 17.51 -2.92
CA VAL A 9 -3.44 18.07 -3.04
C VAL A 9 -2.49 17.39 -2.05
N LYS A 10 -2.90 17.22 -0.80
CA LYS A 10 -2.11 16.51 0.23
C LYS A 10 -1.82 15.06 -0.17
N THR A 11 -2.82 14.39 -0.74
CA THR A 11 -2.66 13.00 -1.21
C THR A 11 -1.63 12.90 -2.33
N LEU A 12 -1.70 13.76 -3.34
CA LEU A 12 -0.73 13.78 -4.44
C LEU A 12 0.67 14.15 -3.96
N LEU A 13 0.78 15.09 -3.03
CA LEU A 13 2.05 15.46 -2.42
C LEU A 13 2.64 14.29 -1.62
N ALA A 14 1.83 13.60 -0.82
CA ALA A 14 2.25 12.42 -0.07
C ALA A 14 2.77 11.31 -0.99
N LEU A 15 2.08 11.03 -2.11
CA LEU A 15 2.55 10.08 -3.12
C LEU A 15 3.88 10.50 -3.75
N ARG A 16 4.04 11.77 -4.06
CA ARG A 16 5.29 12.29 -4.60
C ARG A 16 6.46 12.12 -3.64
N LEU A 17 6.27 12.46 -2.37
CA LEU A 17 7.27 12.29 -1.32
C LEU A 17 7.59 10.82 -1.07
N LEU A 18 6.56 9.97 -1.08
CA LEU A 18 6.71 8.53 -0.94
C LEU A 18 7.51 7.91 -2.08
N SER A 19 7.29 8.39 -3.31
CA SER A 19 8.07 7.97 -4.48
C SER A 19 9.55 8.35 -4.37
N ALA A 20 9.85 9.48 -3.73
CA ALA A 20 11.22 9.95 -3.51
C ALA A 20 11.94 9.18 -2.39
N ASN A 21 11.23 8.80 -1.33
CA ASN A 21 11.80 8.09 -0.18
C ASN A 21 10.86 6.99 0.35
N PRO A 22 10.65 5.92 -0.40
CA PRO A 22 9.72 4.85 -0.01
C PRO A 22 10.14 4.14 1.28
N THR A 23 11.42 3.91 1.48
CA THR A 23 11.94 3.20 2.65
C THR A 23 11.85 4.04 3.93
N GLY A 24 12.16 5.32 3.85
CA GLY A 24 12.11 6.21 5.00
C GLY A 24 10.70 6.56 5.44
N LEU A 25 9.78 6.73 4.49
CA LEU A 25 8.39 7.12 4.76
C LEU A 25 7.47 5.90 4.94
N LYS A 26 7.88 4.73 4.49
CA LYS A 26 7.24 3.42 4.66
C LYS A 26 5.89 3.25 3.99
N GLY A 27 5.05 4.26 3.92
CA GLY A 27 3.75 4.09 3.28
C GLY A 27 2.77 5.23 3.50
N LEU A 28 1.54 4.97 3.06
CA LEU A 28 0.42 5.91 3.06
C LEU A 28 -0.86 5.14 3.37
N VAL A 29 -1.62 5.58 4.37
CA VAL A 29 -2.99 5.12 4.60
C VAL A 29 -3.96 6.07 3.92
N ILE A 30 -4.85 5.50 3.11
CA ILE A 30 -5.86 6.23 2.35
C ILE A 30 -7.23 5.73 2.77
N ARG A 31 -8.01 6.61 3.39
CA ARG A 31 -9.42 6.37 3.64
C ARG A 31 -10.22 6.83 2.44
N ALA A 32 -10.85 5.90 1.75
CA ALA A 32 -11.63 6.17 0.56
C ALA A 32 -12.67 5.07 0.32
N ARG A 33 -13.92 5.47 0.15
CA ARG A 33 -14.97 4.55 -0.28
C ARG A 33 -14.75 4.12 -1.73
N SER A 34 -15.31 2.96 -2.07
CA SER A 34 -15.37 2.51 -3.47
C SER A 34 -16.06 3.56 -4.35
N GLY A 35 -15.42 3.91 -5.44
CA GLY A 35 -15.95 4.91 -6.35
C GLY A 35 -14.88 5.56 -7.23
N PRO A 36 -15.28 6.52 -8.08
CA PRO A 36 -14.41 7.10 -9.11
C PRO A 36 -13.18 7.85 -8.55
N ILE A 37 -13.29 8.44 -7.35
CA ILE A 37 -12.17 9.14 -6.71
C ILE A 37 -11.05 8.14 -6.36
N ARG A 38 -11.43 7.05 -5.68
CA ARG A 38 -10.50 5.97 -5.33
C ARG A 38 -9.90 5.33 -6.58
N ASP A 39 -10.74 5.05 -7.57
CA ASP A 39 -10.29 4.40 -8.81
C ASP A 39 -9.27 5.26 -9.56
N ARG A 40 -9.49 6.58 -9.60
CA ARG A 40 -8.53 7.52 -10.16
C ARG A 40 -7.21 7.54 -9.41
N LEU A 41 -7.25 7.49 -8.08
CA LEU A 41 -6.04 7.44 -7.27
C LEU A 41 -5.28 6.13 -7.48
N ILE A 42 -5.97 4.99 -7.56
CA ILE A 42 -5.36 3.69 -7.87
C ILE A 42 -4.63 3.74 -9.21
N GLU A 43 -5.25 4.33 -10.23
CA GLU A 43 -4.64 4.51 -11.56
C GLU A 43 -3.36 5.36 -11.48
N ILE A 44 -3.40 6.46 -10.72
CA ILE A 44 -2.21 7.31 -10.50
C ILE A 44 -1.10 6.52 -9.80
N ILE A 45 -1.42 5.75 -8.78
CA ILE A 45 -0.45 4.91 -8.05
C ILE A 45 0.16 3.86 -8.96
N GLN A 46 -0.65 3.17 -9.76
CA GLN A 46 -0.18 2.15 -10.70
C GLN A 46 0.78 2.73 -11.74
N ASN A 47 0.51 3.94 -12.22
CA ASN A 47 1.37 4.63 -13.18
C ASN A 47 2.67 5.16 -12.54
N ALA A 48 2.64 5.50 -11.26
CA ALA A 48 3.81 5.99 -10.53
C ALA A 48 4.72 4.87 -10.02
N ALA A 49 4.14 3.73 -9.68
CA ALA A 49 4.88 2.60 -9.14
C ALA A 49 5.60 1.80 -10.25
N PRO A 50 6.88 1.46 -10.07
CA PRO A 50 7.61 0.65 -11.05
C PRO A 50 7.04 -0.78 -11.15
N ALA A 51 6.54 -1.30 -10.04
CA ALA A 51 5.78 -2.54 -9.92
C ALA A 51 4.91 -2.45 -8.68
N LEU A 52 3.69 -2.93 -8.77
CA LEU A 52 2.73 -2.92 -7.67
C LEU A 52 2.07 -4.28 -7.56
N TYR A 53 2.08 -4.87 -6.37
CA TYR A 53 1.30 -6.06 -6.08
C TYR A 53 0.24 -5.79 -5.01
N LYS A 54 -0.87 -6.53 -5.10
CA LYS A 54 -2.01 -6.36 -4.20
C LYS A 54 -1.99 -7.43 -3.11
N ILE A 55 -2.24 -7.00 -1.89
CA ILE A 55 -2.43 -7.83 -0.72
C ILE A 55 -3.89 -7.76 -0.31
N TYR A 56 -4.49 -8.89 -0.02
CA TYR A 56 -5.86 -9.00 0.47
C TYR A 56 -5.86 -9.66 1.85
N PRO A 57 -6.77 -9.26 2.76
CA PRO A 57 -6.85 -9.82 4.12
C PRO A 57 -7.04 -11.33 4.17
N ILE A 58 -7.60 -11.93 3.12
CA ILE A 58 -7.83 -13.38 3.01
C ILE A 58 -6.60 -14.18 2.59
N MET A 59 -5.52 -13.54 2.16
CA MET A 59 -4.31 -14.23 1.73
C MET A 59 -3.69 -15.01 2.89
N SER A 60 -3.22 -16.24 2.60
CA SER A 60 -2.52 -17.05 3.58
C SER A 60 -1.08 -16.56 3.82
N ASP A 61 -0.51 -16.98 4.94
CA ASP A 61 0.90 -16.70 5.24
C ASP A 61 1.84 -17.26 4.16
N GLU A 62 1.52 -18.43 3.61
CA GLU A 62 2.32 -19.05 2.55
C GLU A 62 2.30 -18.23 1.26
N GLN A 63 1.15 -17.64 0.91
CA GLN A 63 1.04 -16.76 -0.25
C GLN A 63 1.84 -15.47 -0.06
N LEU A 64 1.86 -14.91 1.14
CA LEU A 64 2.54 -13.66 1.45
C LEU A 64 4.04 -13.85 1.71
N PHE A 65 4.39 -14.76 2.60
CA PHE A 65 5.76 -14.92 3.11
C PHE A 65 6.51 -16.10 2.48
N GLY A 66 5.79 -16.96 1.74
CA GLY A 66 6.34 -18.20 1.23
C GLY A 66 6.31 -19.32 2.27
N GLY A 67 6.75 -20.48 1.86
CA GLY A 67 6.75 -21.65 2.71
C GLY A 67 7.35 -22.85 2.01
N LEU A 68 7.28 -24.02 2.67
CA LEU A 68 7.77 -25.27 2.11
C LEU A 68 6.89 -25.70 0.94
N ASP A 69 7.49 -25.86 -0.25
CA ASP A 69 6.84 -26.46 -1.41
C ASP A 69 6.93 -27.99 -1.30
N LEU A 70 5.85 -28.60 -0.82
CA LEU A 70 5.80 -30.04 -0.59
C LEU A 70 5.93 -30.84 -1.89
N VAL A 71 5.34 -30.37 -2.98
CA VAL A 71 5.41 -31.07 -4.29
C VAL A 71 6.82 -31.10 -4.81
N GLN A 72 7.49 -29.97 -4.86
CA GLN A 72 8.87 -29.86 -5.31
C GLN A 72 9.83 -30.57 -4.34
N THR A 73 9.58 -30.49 -3.05
CA THR A 73 10.36 -31.19 -2.02
C THR A 73 10.33 -32.69 -2.23
N LEU A 74 9.16 -33.27 -2.48
CA LEU A 74 9.01 -34.71 -2.75
C LEU A 74 9.63 -35.11 -4.08
N GLN A 75 9.46 -34.31 -5.12
CA GLN A 75 10.03 -34.59 -6.45
C GLN A 75 11.57 -34.53 -6.44
N GLN A 76 12.14 -33.56 -5.75
CA GLN A 76 13.59 -33.33 -5.72
C GLN A 76 14.30 -34.02 -4.55
N GLN A 77 13.54 -34.65 -3.64
CA GLN A 77 14.06 -35.30 -2.41
C GLN A 77 14.95 -34.39 -1.56
N LYS A 78 14.68 -33.10 -1.58
CA LYS A 78 15.33 -32.06 -0.79
C LYS A 78 14.33 -30.98 -0.41
N LEU A 79 14.56 -30.25 0.69
CA LEU A 79 13.70 -29.15 1.10
C LEU A 79 13.72 -28.05 0.03
N VAL A 80 12.55 -27.74 -0.54
CA VAL A 80 12.35 -26.67 -1.50
C VAL A 80 11.35 -25.68 -0.91
N TYR A 81 11.72 -24.40 -0.88
CA TYR A 81 10.88 -23.32 -0.38
C TYR A 81 10.37 -22.48 -1.54
N ALA A 82 9.05 -22.24 -1.58
CA ALA A 82 8.43 -21.30 -2.48
C ALA A 82 8.56 -19.87 -1.92
N GLN A 83 8.87 -18.93 -2.77
CA GLN A 83 8.88 -17.50 -2.39
C GLN A 83 7.47 -16.97 -2.31
N GLY A 84 7.19 -16.18 -1.26
CA GLY A 84 5.94 -15.46 -1.12
C GLY A 84 5.90 -14.16 -1.94
N LEU A 85 4.72 -13.55 -1.96
CA LEU A 85 4.50 -12.30 -2.67
C LEU A 85 5.42 -11.17 -2.20
N LEU A 86 5.70 -11.11 -0.89
CA LEU A 86 6.54 -10.08 -0.26
C LEU A 86 8.04 -10.19 -0.60
N ALA A 87 8.48 -11.32 -1.14
CA ALA A 87 9.86 -11.47 -1.62
C ALA A 87 10.15 -10.64 -2.89
N ARG A 88 9.10 -10.12 -3.53
CA ARG A 88 9.22 -9.26 -4.71
C ARG A 88 9.48 -7.83 -4.27
N SER A 89 10.60 -7.24 -4.68
CA SER A 89 10.90 -5.83 -4.46
C SER A 89 9.97 -4.95 -5.29
N ALA A 90 8.84 -4.58 -4.73
CA ALA A 90 7.81 -3.80 -5.39
C ALA A 90 6.99 -2.99 -4.37
N TRP A 91 6.24 -2.03 -4.86
CA TRP A 91 5.21 -1.37 -4.07
C TRP A 91 4.12 -2.38 -3.72
N ALA A 92 3.65 -2.35 -2.49
CA ALA A 92 2.56 -3.19 -2.02
C ALA A 92 1.31 -2.35 -1.75
N GLN A 93 0.15 -2.87 -2.14
CA GLN A 93 -1.15 -2.27 -1.88
C GLN A 93 -1.99 -3.22 -1.04
N LEU A 94 -2.29 -2.85 0.20
CA LEU A 94 -3.26 -3.58 1.03
C LEU A 94 -4.67 -3.07 0.71
N CYS A 95 -5.49 -3.97 0.16
CA CYS A 95 -6.90 -3.70 -0.16
C CYS A 95 -7.77 -4.08 1.04
N MET A 96 -8.87 -3.34 1.26
CA MET A 96 -9.83 -3.60 2.34
C MET A 96 -9.15 -3.74 3.71
N ALA A 97 -8.30 -2.78 4.05
CA ALA A 97 -7.48 -2.83 5.25
C ALA A 97 -8.30 -2.89 6.54
N GLU A 98 -9.52 -2.38 6.55
CA GLU A 98 -10.48 -2.47 7.66
C GLU A 98 -10.84 -3.93 8.02
N ARG A 99 -10.65 -4.87 7.08
CA ARG A 99 -10.87 -6.31 7.29
C ARG A 99 -9.62 -7.09 7.67
N CYS A 100 -8.49 -6.39 7.76
CA CYS A 100 -7.23 -6.98 8.16
C CYS A 100 -7.25 -7.30 9.66
N ASP A 101 -7.01 -8.55 10.02
CA ASP A 101 -6.92 -8.95 11.42
C ASP A 101 -5.60 -8.50 12.08
N GLY A 102 -5.53 -8.59 13.39
CA GLY A 102 -4.36 -8.17 14.16
C GLY A 102 -3.10 -8.98 13.84
N ALA A 103 -3.25 -10.26 13.49
CA ALA A 103 -2.12 -11.13 13.17
C ALA A 103 -1.48 -10.71 11.83
N LEU A 104 -2.29 -10.49 10.80
CA LEU A 104 -1.81 -10.01 9.51
C LEU A 104 -1.22 -8.59 9.63
N ALA A 105 -1.89 -7.70 10.37
CA ALA A 105 -1.40 -6.35 10.61
C ALA A 105 -0.03 -6.35 11.29
N ALA A 106 0.19 -7.20 12.28
CA ALA A 106 1.47 -7.34 12.95
C ALA A 106 2.58 -7.84 12.00
N LYS A 107 2.28 -8.82 11.16
CA LYS A 107 3.22 -9.37 10.17
C LYS A 107 3.59 -8.35 9.09
N LEU A 108 2.62 -7.60 8.57
CA LEU A 108 2.88 -6.53 7.61
C LEU A 108 3.66 -5.38 8.27
N GLY A 109 3.35 -5.04 9.52
CA GLY A 109 4.10 -4.07 10.30
C GLY A 109 5.55 -4.47 10.47
N GLN A 110 5.82 -5.73 10.81
CA GLN A 110 7.17 -6.26 10.90
C GLN A 110 7.89 -6.22 9.53
N ALA A 111 7.21 -6.58 8.45
CA ALA A 111 7.79 -6.52 7.12
C ALA A 111 8.15 -5.08 6.69
N LEU A 112 7.38 -4.08 7.13
CA LEU A 112 7.72 -2.67 6.96
C LEU A 112 8.97 -2.28 7.77
N ASP A 113 9.03 -2.70 9.03
CA ASP A 113 10.15 -2.40 9.92
C ASP A 113 11.46 -3.04 9.43
N ASP A 114 11.37 -4.24 8.86
CA ASP A 114 12.51 -4.97 8.29
C ASP A 114 12.88 -4.49 6.87
N GLY A 115 12.13 -3.58 6.29
CA GLY A 115 12.36 -3.07 4.94
C GLY A 115 12.04 -4.06 3.82
N VAL A 116 11.29 -5.12 4.10
CA VAL A 116 10.84 -6.12 3.10
C VAL A 116 9.80 -5.52 2.18
N ILE A 117 8.94 -4.67 2.71
CA ILE A 117 7.95 -3.88 1.97
C ILE A 117 8.39 -2.41 1.98
N ALA A 118 8.44 -1.76 0.83
CA ALA A 118 8.68 -0.33 0.75
C ALA A 118 8.24 0.22 -0.63
N PRO A 119 7.18 1.01 -0.70
CA PRO A 119 6.23 1.38 0.35
C PRO A 119 5.01 0.45 0.43
N LEU A 120 4.22 0.58 1.51
CA LEU A 120 2.89 -0.01 1.65
C LEU A 120 1.82 1.08 1.46
N ILE A 121 0.96 0.91 0.48
CA ILE A 121 -0.24 1.72 0.30
C ILE A 121 -1.42 0.97 0.94
N VAL A 122 -2.05 1.57 1.92
CA VAL A 122 -3.13 0.96 2.70
C VAL A 122 -4.44 1.63 2.31
N PHE A 123 -5.36 0.88 1.71
CA PHE A 123 -6.71 1.34 1.42
C PHE A 123 -7.68 0.91 2.52
N ASP A 124 -8.20 1.89 3.25
CA ASP A 124 -9.27 1.74 4.23
C ASP A 124 -10.59 2.15 3.56
N GLU A 125 -11.46 1.17 3.34
CA GLU A 125 -12.79 1.36 2.74
C GLU A 125 -13.90 1.29 3.80
N GLY A 126 -13.53 1.18 5.06
CA GLY A 126 -14.44 0.99 6.18
C GLY A 126 -15.24 2.23 6.55
N THR A 127 -16.10 2.02 7.51
CA THR A 127 -16.88 3.07 8.18
C THR A 127 -16.10 3.62 9.38
N ASP A 128 -16.71 4.53 10.14
CA ASP A 128 -16.10 5.04 11.36
C ASP A 128 -15.89 3.96 12.43
N GLU A 129 -16.67 2.88 12.37
CA GLU A 129 -16.61 1.74 13.30
C GLU A 129 -15.59 0.68 12.87
N GLU A 130 -15.33 0.56 11.55
CA GLU A 130 -14.37 -0.38 10.97
C GLU A 130 -13.30 0.37 10.22
N THR A 131 -12.10 0.47 10.79
CA THR A 131 -10.98 1.19 10.19
C THR A 131 -9.76 0.28 10.05
N ALA A 132 -8.81 0.71 9.24
CA ALA A 132 -7.52 0.04 9.12
C ALA A 132 -6.83 -0.12 10.49
N PRO A 133 -6.10 -1.23 10.72
CA PRO A 133 -5.43 -1.48 11.99
C PRO A 133 -4.48 -0.36 12.41
N GLN A 134 -4.56 0.03 13.67
CA GLN A 134 -3.71 1.10 14.24
C GLN A 134 -2.23 0.77 14.10
N ALA A 135 -1.86 -0.51 14.22
CA ALA A 135 -0.49 -0.98 14.04
C ALA A 135 0.12 -0.60 12.68
N LEU A 136 -0.68 -0.52 11.63
CA LEU A 136 -0.23 -0.07 10.31
C LEU A 136 -0.23 1.46 10.22
N LYS A 137 -1.26 2.12 10.77
CA LYS A 137 -1.33 3.60 10.81
C LYS A 137 -0.12 4.21 11.51
N ASP A 138 0.35 3.60 12.58
CA ASP A 138 1.47 4.11 13.39
C ASP A 138 2.83 3.98 12.67
N ARG A 139 2.92 3.12 11.66
CA ARG A 139 4.19 2.85 10.97
C ARG A 139 4.40 3.62 9.68
N VAL A 140 3.33 4.12 9.07
CA VAL A 140 3.41 4.82 7.78
C VAL A 140 3.55 6.33 7.97
N GLY A 141 4.21 6.99 7.02
CA GLY A 141 4.50 8.41 7.11
C GLY A 141 3.30 9.33 6.88
N PHE A 142 2.26 8.84 6.19
CA PHE A 142 1.13 9.67 5.78
C PHE A 142 -0.21 8.98 6.02
N TRP A 143 -1.20 9.80 6.30
CA TRP A 143 -2.59 9.39 6.39
C TRP A 143 -3.47 10.45 5.75
N VAL A 144 -4.34 10.05 4.82
CA VAL A 144 -5.23 10.94 4.08
C VAL A 144 -6.65 10.39 4.04
N ASP A 145 -7.61 11.30 4.00
CA ASP A 145 -9.03 11.01 3.88
C ASP A 145 -9.58 11.68 2.62
N LEU A 146 -10.23 10.90 1.75
CA LEU A 146 -10.78 11.35 0.48
C LEU A 146 -12.31 11.50 0.49
N GLU A 147 -12.96 11.40 1.64
CA GLU A 147 -14.44 11.46 1.71
C GLU A 147 -15.00 12.78 1.16
N ASP A 148 -14.31 13.89 1.38
CA ASP A 148 -14.74 15.22 0.93
C ASP A 148 -14.25 15.58 -0.48
N VAL A 149 -13.50 14.71 -1.14
CA VAL A 149 -12.99 14.95 -2.49
C VAL A 149 -14.08 14.75 -3.52
N SER A 150 -14.23 15.70 -4.43
CA SER A 150 -15.16 15.66 -5.56
C SER A 150 -14.44 15.37 -6.88
N LEU A 151 -15.22 14.98 -7.90
CA LEU A 151 -14.65 14.80 -9.26
C LEU A 151 -14.06 16.10 -9.82
N ALA A 152 -14.60 17.25 -9.45
CA ALA A 152 -14.09 18.56 -9.89
C ALA A 152 -12.69 18.81 -9.31
N ASP A 153 -12.41 18.37 -8.09
CA ASP A 153 -11.11 18.55 -7.45
C ASP A 153 -9.98 17.80 -8.18
N LEU A 154 -10.30 16.67 -8.83
CA LEU A 154 -9.35 15.85 -9.56
C LEU A 154 -8.78 16.58 -10.80
N GLU A 155 -9.51 17.49 -11.37
CA GLU A 155 -9.12 18.23 -12.58
C GLU A 155 -8.24 19.46 -12.27
N VAL A 156 -8.22 19.90 -11.02
CA VAL A 156 -7.51 21.13 -10.61
C VAL A 156 -6.00 20.91 -10.52
N VAL A 157 -5.58 19.75 -10.01
CA VAL A 157 -4.16 19.43 -9.82
C VAL A 157 -3.86 18.04 -10.36
N LYS A 158 -2.82 17.95 -11.19
CA LYS A 158 -2.33 16.69 -11.74
C LYS A 158 -1.14 16.19 -10.94
N PHE A 159 -1.02 14.87 -10.86
CA PHE A 159 0.13 14.24 -10.23
C PHE A 159 1.37 14.37 -11.12
N GLU A 160 2.44 14.87 -10.52
CA GLU A 160 3.78 14.86 -11.10
C GLU A 160 4.69 13.99 -10.23
N PRO A 161 5.25 12.92 -10.77
CA PRO A 161 6.19 12.08 -10.02
C PRO A 161 7.43 12.89 -9.63
N ALA A 162 8.05 12.49 -8.52
CA ALA A 162 9.34 13.06 -8.14
C ALA A 162 10.38 12.82 -9.24
N PRO A 163 11.24 13.79 -9.55
CA PRO A 163 12.32 13.58 -10.50
C PRO A 163 13.20 12.42 -10.02
N LYS A 164 13.55 11.53 -10.93
CA LYS A 164 14.53 10.48 -10.66
C LYS A 164 15.91 11.10 -10.63
N GLU A 165 16.25 11.80 -9.57
CA GLU A 165 17.63 12.13 -9.34
C GLU A 165 18.39 10.87 -8.91
N PRO A 166 19.52 10.57 -9.53
CA PRO A 166 20.40 9.56 -8.96
C PRO A 166 20.82 10.08 -7.59
N LEU A 167 20.54 9.31 -6.57
CA LEU A 167 21.12 9.53 -5.24
C LEU A 167 22.64 9.52 -5.43
N ALA A 168 23.21 10.68 -5.31
CA ALA A 168 24.66 10.83 -5.33
C ALA A 168 25.28 10.18 -4.10
#